data_16869b88124611dcc75b3553705bcc75
#
_entry.id   16869b88124611dcc75b3553705bcc75
#
_cell.length_a   1.000
_cell.length_b   1.000
_cell.length_c   1.000
_cell.angle_alpha   90.00
_cell.angle_beta   90.00
_cell.angle_gamma   90.00
#
_symmetry.space_group_name_H-M   'P 1'
#
loop_
_entity.id
_entity.type
_entity.pdbx_description
1 polymer ?
#
loop_
_entity_poly.entity_id
_entity_poly.type
_entity_poly.pdbx_seq_one_letter_code
_entity_poly.pdbx_strand_id
1 'polypeptide(L)'
;MNKIRLSKSTIGQEEKDAVLAVLDKEFLGMGAEVNLFEQEIKAYLNTTKEVMCVSTGTSALHLAVEALNLNSDDEILVPSLTYVASFQAISAARVKPIAVEVCEDTLFIDLEDAKKKLTSKTKAIMPVHYASNAKNIKKVYEFAKENNLRVIEDAAQAFGCVNDGIKVGVQGDIICFSFDGIKNITSGEGGAVVTSDENVIQRVKDARLLGVEKDTEKRFEGQRSWDFDVKYQGYRYHMSNIFAAIGREQLKKINSIEKKRKEIVNYYLENLKDIPQIKTLDFDYKSIISHIFVIKTSKRDDLREFLLSKNIECGIHYKPNHLLTKYKTNSLPITEKLYEEILTLPCQLDLTKEEQDYVITSIQEFFNA
;
A
#
# COMPACT_ATOMS: atom_id res chain seq x y z
N MET A 1 -26.36 -4.23 -18.52
CA MET A 1 -24.95 -4.65 -18.43
C MET A 1 -24.73 -5.37 -17.10
N ASN A 2 -23.84 -6.37 -17.03
CA ASN A 2 -23.48 -6.98 -15.78
C ASN A 2 -22.83 -5.94 -14.86
N LYS A 3 -22.79 -6.22 -13.55
CA LYS A 3 -22.17 -5.32 -12.57
C LYS A 3 -20.67 -5.14 -12.85
N ILE A 4 -20.23 -3.91 -13.09
CA ILE A 4 -18.81 -3.55 -13.23
C ILE A 4 -18.25 -3.34 -11.84
N ARG A 5 -17.32 -4.22 -11.45
CA ARG A 5 -16.70 -4.19 -10.12
C ARG A 5 -15.59 -3.15 -10.04
N LEU A 6 -15.53 -2.42 -8.93
CA LEU A 6 -14.47 -1.45 -8.64
C LEU A 6 -13.09 -2.12 -8.62
N SER A 7 -13.00 -3.25 -7.95
CA SER A 7 -11.77 -4.01 -7.76
C SER A 7 -12.03 -5.51 -7.80
N LYS A 8 -11.02 -6.28 -8.18
CA LYS A 8 -11.08 -7.73 -8.29
C LYS A 8 -9.67 -8.31 -8.26
N SER A 9 -9.50 -9.44 -7.58
CA SER A 9 -8.29 -10.26 -7.71
C SER A 9 -8.29 -10.96 -9.07
N THR A 10 -7.18 -10.93 -9.77
CA THR A 10 -7.01 -11.64 -11.05
C THR A 10 -6.07 -12.83 -10.85
N ILE A 11 -6.64 -14.02 -10.81
CA ILE A 11 -5.96 -15.30 -10.56
C ILE A 11 -6.11 -16.18 -11.79
N GLY A 12 -5.00 -16.65 -12.33
CA GLY A 12 -4.93 -17.58 -13.46
C GLY A 12 -4.73 -19.03 -13.04
N GLN A 13 -4.41 -19.88 -14.01
CA GLN A 13 -4.14 -21.28 -13.78
C GLN A 13 -2.80 -21.49 -13.07
N GLU A 14 -1.82 -20.63 -13.35
CA GLU A 14 -0.48 -20.72 -12.76
C GLU A 14 -0.50 -20.56 -11.24
N GLU A 15 -1.28 -19.62 -10.71
CA GLU A 15 -1.45 -19.47 -9.25
C GLU A 15 -2.14 -20.68 -8.64
N LYS A 16 -3.14 -21.25 -9.31
CA LYS A 16 -3.83 -22.46 -8.84
C LYS A 16 -2.87 -23.65 -8.78
N ASP A 17 -2.08 -23.86 -9.83
CA ASP A 17 -1.10 -24.95 -9.91
C ASP A 17 -0.02 -24.78 -8.84
N ALA A 18 0.45 -23.55 -8.61
CA ALA A 18 1.43 -23.26 -7.56
C ALA A 18 0.88 -23.57 -6.15
N VAL A 19 -0.39 -23.24 -5.88
CA VAL A 19 -1.05 -23.59 -4.62
C VAL A 19 -1.19 -25.09 -4.47
N LEU A 20 -1.62 -25.81 -5.52
CA LEU A 20 -1.71 -27.27 -5.51
C LEU A 20 -0.35 -27.91 -5.19
N ALA A 21 0.73 -27.44 -5.83
CA ALA A 21 2.07 -27.94 -5.54
C ALA A 21 2.53 -27.73 -4.08
N VAL A 22 2.05 -26.65 -3.42
CA VAL A 22 2.31 -26.45 -1.98
C VAL A 22 1.49 -27.42 -1.13
N LEU A 23 0.21 -27.65 -1.52
CA LEU A 23 -0.65 -28.61 -0.81
C LEU A 23 -0.09 -30.03 -0.89
N ASP A 24 0.41 -30.44 -2.07
CA ASP A 24 1.02 -31.78 -2.29
C ASP A 24 2.30 -31.97 -1.45
N LYS A 25 3.01 -30.88 -1.12
CA LYS A 25 4.19 -30.92 -0.22
C LYS A 25 3.84 -31.05 1.26
N GLU A 26 2.56 -30.85 1.63
CA GLU A 26 2.06 -30.89 3.02
C GLU A 26 2.78 -29.95 4.01
N PHE A 27 3.51 -28.92 3.50
CA PHE A 27 4.21 -27.92 4.30
C PHE A 27 3.64 -26.51 4.04
N LEU A 28 2.52 -26.21 4.70
CA LEU A 28 1.68 -25.02 4.41
C LEU A 28 2.15 -23.74 5.12
N GLY A 29 2.84 -23.87 6.24
CA GLY A 29 3.34 -22.74 7.04
C GLY A 29 4.47 -21.99 6.33
N MET A 30 5.14 -21.10 7.07
CA MET A 30 6.34 -20.41 6.56
C MET A 30 7.46 -21.41 6.26
N GLY A 31 8.05 -21.32 5.07
CA GLY A 31 9.11 -22.21 4.61
C GLY A 31 9.75 -21.75 3.30
N ALA A 32 10.14 -22.71 2.47
CA ALA A 32 10.91 -22.46 1.25
C ALA A 32 10.23 -21.51 0.26
N GLU A 33 8.91 -21.59 0.09
CA GLU A 33 8.19 -20.71 -0.85
C GLU A 33 8.27 -19.23 -0.39
N VAL A 34 8.21 -18.97 0.93
CA VAL A 34 8.38 -17.62 1.48
C VAL A 34 9.80 -17.12 1.24
N ASN A 35 10.81 -17.94 1.49
CA ASN A 35 12.21 -17.60 1.22
C ASN A 35 12.43 -17.24 -0.26
N LEU A 36 11.90 -18.05 -1.17
CA LEU A 36 11.99 -17.79 -2.61
C LEU A 36 11.28 -16.50 -3.00
N PHE A 37 10.12 -16.22 -2.43
CA PHE A 37 9.39 -14.99 -2.71
C PHE A 37 10.16 -13.74 -2.22
N GLU A 38 10.77 -13.79 -1.02
CA GLU A 38 11.64 -12.72 -0.52
C GLU A 38 12.83 -12.47 -1.47
N GLN A 39 13.48 -13.54 -1.95
CA GLN A 39 14.60 -13.44 -2.91
C GLN A 39 14.14 -12.91 -4.28
N GLU A 40 13.01 -13.35 -4.79
CA GLU A 40 12.46 -12.92 -6.07
C GLU A 40 12.03 -11.43 -6.02
N ILE A 41 11.43 -10.95 -4.91
CA ILE A 41 11.16 -9.52 -4.70
C ILE A 41 12.46 -8.72 -4.66
N LYS A 42 13.47 -9.19 -3.92
CA LYS A 42 14.80 -8.56 -3.84
C LYS A 42 15.43 -8.44 -5.24
N ALA A 43 15.39 -9.50 -6.03
CA ALA A 43 15.88 -9.53 -7.40
C ALA A 43 15.08 -8.59 -8.32
N TYR A 44 13.74 -8.61 -8.25
CA TYR A 44 12.87 -7.73 -9.04
C TYR A 44 13.13 -6.25 -8.74
N LEU A 45 13.29 -5.88 -7.47
CA LEU A 45 13.62 -4.53 -7.06
C LEU A 45 15.06 -4.15 -7.46
N ASN A 46 15.93 -5.12 -7.71
CA ASN A 46 17.38 -4.92 -7.92
C ASN A 46 18.02 -4.17 -6.74
N THR A 47 17.77 -4.64 -5.52
CA THR A 47 18.21 -4.01 -4.27
C THR A 47 19.13 -4.91 -3.46
N THR A 48 20.02 -4.30 -2.67
CA THR A 48 20.83 -5.01 -1.65
C THR A 48 20.13 -5.10 -0.29
N LYS A 49 19.01 -4.39 -0.11
CA LYS A 49 18.21 -4.42 1.13
C LYS A 49 17.63 -5.81 1.38
N GLU A 50 17.38 -6.11 2.65
CA GLU A 50 16.62 -7.31 3.01
C GLU A 50 15.12 -7.10 2.78
N VAL A 51 14.47 -8.17 2.32
CA VAL A 51 13.03 -8.26 2.13
C VAL A 51 12.49 -9.30 3.10
N MET A 52 11.52 -8.93 3.91
CA MET A 52 10.91 -9.82 4.91
C MET A 52 9.41 -9.87 4.69
N CYS A 53 8.91 -10.99 4.14
CA CYS A 53 7.49 -11.20 3.92
C CYS A 53 6.73 -11.47 5.22
N VAL A 54 5.54 -10.89 5.31
CA VAL A 54 4.64 -10.97 6.46
C VAL A 54 3.20 -11.22 6.00
N SER A 55 2.32 -11.52 6.95
CA SER A 55 0.94 -11.96 6.66
C SER A 55 0.05 -10.92 6.00
N THR A 56 0.31 -9.62 6.18
CA THR A 56 -0.48 -8.52 5.60
C THR A 56 0.37 -7.24 5.47
N GLY A 57 -0.07 -6.28 4.65
CA GLY A 57 0.52 -4.94 4.64
C GLY A 57 0.43 -4.22 5.99
N THR A 58 -0.67 -4.45 6.73
CA THR A 58 -0.84 -3.88 8.09
C THR A 58 0.19 -4.44 9.07
N SER A 59 0.48 -5.74 9.00
CA SER A 59 1.54 -6.34 9.83
C SER A 59 2.94 -5.86 9.43
N ALA A 60 3.18 -5.54 8.15
CA ALA A 60 4.43 -4.90 7.71
C ALA A 60 4.60 -3.53 8.37
N LEU A 61 3.59 -2.67 8.28
CA LEU A 61 3.61 -1.34 8.92
C LEU A 61 3.77 -1.44 10.44
N HIS A 62 3.02 -2.34 11.08
CA HIS A 62 3.10 -2.52 12.54
C HIS A 62 4.50 -2.97 12.98
N LEU A 63 5.08 -3.97 12.33
CA LEU A 63 6.43 -4.45 12.65
C LEU A 63 7.50 -3.39 12.33
N ALA A 64 7.31 -2.56 11.31
CA ALA A 64 8.21 -1.44 11.02
C ALA A 64 8.21 -0.40 12.16
N VAL A 65 7.03 -0.07 12.70
CA VAL A 65 6.93 0.84 13.86
C VAL A 65 7.51 0.19 15.12
N GLU A 66 7.16 -1.07 15.42
CA GLU A 66 7.69 -1.83 16.54
C GLU A 66 9.23 -1.91 16.53
N ALA A 67 9.82 -2.05 15.34
CA ALA A 67 11.27 -2.16 15.18
C ALA A 67 12.02 -0.87 15.52
N LEU A 68 11.35 0.27 15.53
CA LEU A 68 11.95 1.55 15.97
C LEU A 68 12.09 1.65 17.49
N ASN A 69 11.49 0.73 18.26
CA ASN A 69 11.52 0.68 19.71
C ASN A 69 11.17 2.04 20.38
N LEU A 70 10.10 2.67 19.92
CA LEU A 70 9.61 3.96 20.38
C LEU A 70 8.83 3.83 21.70
N ASN A 71 8.78 4.91 22.46
CA ASN A 71 7.99 4.99 23.69
C ASN A 71 6.52 5.32 23.39
N SER A 72 5.64 5.05 24.33
CA SER A 72 4.19 5.32 24.19
C SER A 72 3.83 6.81 24.03
N ASP A 73 4.73 7.70 24.38
CA ASP A 73 4.56 9.15 24.21
C ASP A 73 5.14 9.70 22.93
N ASP A 74 5.93 8.89 22.22
CA ASP A 74 6.52 9.29 20.94
C ASP A 74 5.44 9.40 19.85
N GLU A 75 5.74 10.19 18.86
CA GLU A 75 4.81 10.61 17.81
C GLU A 75 5.35 10.24 16.42
N ILE A 76 4.43 9.83 15.54
CA ILE A 76 4.71 9.61 14.11
C ILE A 76 3.77 10.48 13.29
N LEU A 77 4.33 11.35 12.43
CA LEU A 77 3.58 12.14 11.46
C LEU A 77 3.07 11.24 10.35
N VAL A 78 1.77 11.30 10.02
CA VAL A 78 1.14 10.47 9.01
C VAL A 78 0.02 11.23 8.30
N PRO A 79 -0.12 11.19 6.94
CA PRO A 79 -1.19 11.88 6.25
C PRO A 79 -2.55 11.30 6.67
N SER A 80 -3.53 12.18 6.93
CA SER A 80 -4.84 11.72 7.37
C SER A 80 -5.64 11.03 6.27
N LEU A 81 -5.41 11.38 5.00
CA LEU A 81 -6.04 10.74 3.85
C LEU A 81 -5.28 9.46 3.48
N THR A 82 -5.51 8.41 4.23
CA THR A 82 -4.96 7.07 4.00
C THR A 82 -5.92 6.00 4.50
N TYR A 83 -5.68 4.76 4.08
CA TYR A 83 -6.36 3.63 4.69
C TYR A 83 -6.04 3.54 6.18
N VAL A 84 -7.01 3.14 6.97
CA VAL A 84 -6.90 3.12 8.44
C VAL A 84 -5.73 2.27 8.97
N ALA A 85 -5.19 1.38 8.15
CA ALA A 85 -4.06 0.51 8.51
C ALA A 85 -2.81 1.29 8.96
N SER A 86 -2.48 2.43 8.31
CA SER A 86 -1.34 3.27 8.70
C SER A 86 -1.50 3.77 10.14
N PHE A 87 -2.68 4.29 10.51
CA PHE A 87 -2.98 4.75 11.86
C PHE A 87 -3.06 3.61 12.87
N GLN A 88 -3.69 2.49 12.48
CA GLN A 88 -3.80 1.31 13.35
C GLN A 88 -2.44 0.68 13.62
N ALA A 89 -1.55 0.61 12.66
CA ALA A 89 -0.19 0.10 12.82
C ALA A 89 0.61 0.92 13.85
N ILE A 90 0.54 2.26 13.75
CA ILE A 90 1.20 3.17 14.71
C ILE A 90 0.62 2.98 16.12
N SER A 91 -0.71 3.00 16.25
CA SER A 91 -1.35 2.88 17.57
C SER A 91 -1.28 1.47 18.15
N ALA A 92 -1.16 0.42 17.34
CA ALA A 92 -0.93 -0.95 17.82
C ALA A 92 0.46 -1.10 18.46
N ALA A 93 1.46 -0.40 17.95
CA ALA A 93 2.79 -0.28 18.57
C ALA A 93 2.82 0.68 19.78
N ARG A 94 1.65 1.16 20.24
CA ARG A 94 1.49 2.11 21.37
C ARG A 94 2.09 3.50 21.16
N VAL A 95 2.41 3.85 19.93
CA VAL A 95 2.91 5.16 19.51
C VAL A 95 1.73 6.04 19.06
N LYS A 96 1.87 7.36 19.14
CA LYS A 96 0.81 8.32 18.78
C LYS A 96 0.88 8.69 17.29
N PRO A 97 -0.15 8.39 16.47
CA PRO A 97 -0.24 8.92 15.12
C PRO A 97 -0.66 10.40 15.18
N ILE A 98 0.11 11.26 14.53
CA ILE A 98 -0.20 12.69 14.37
C ILE A 98 -0.69 12.92 12.96
N ALA A 99 -1.98 13.21 12.83
CA ALA A 99 -2.63 13.43 11.55
C ALA A 99 -2.12 14.71 10.86
N VAL A 100 -1.67 14.59 9.62
CA VAL A 100 -1.13 15.66 8.78
C VAL A 100 -2.02 15.85 7.56
N GLU A 101 -2.11 17.10 7.06
CA GLU A 101 -2.74 17.44 5.79
C GLU A 101 -2.08 16.73 4.61
N VAL A 102 -2.78 16.69 3.50
CA VAL A 102 -2.21 16.31 2.20
C VAL A 102 -2.21 17.49 1.23
N CYS A 103 -1.27 17.48 0.30
CA CYS A 103 -1.24 18.45 -0.80
C CYS A 103 -2.44 18.25 -1.73
N GLU A 104 -3.10 19.35 -2.15
CA GLU A 104 -4.33 19.31 -2.95
C GLU A 104 -4.15 18.61 -4.32
N ASP A 105 -2.99 18.74 -4.94
CA ASP A 105 -2.74 18.24 -6.30
C ASP A 105 -2.22 16.79 -6.31
N THR A 106 -1.38 16.43 -5.34
CA THR A 106 -0.68 15.15 -5.31
C THR A 106 -1.25 14.15 -4.31
N LEU A 107 -2.11 14.59 -3.39
CA LEU A 107 -2.62 13.84 -2.23
C LEU A 107 -1.50 13.20 -1.38
N PHE A 108 -0.26 13.67 -1.55
CA PHE A 108 0.88 13.27 -0.77
C PHE A 108 0.97 14.10 0.51
N ILE A 109 1.70 13.63 1.53
CA ILE A 109 1.82 14.34 2.81
C ILE A 109 2.29 15.78 2.62
N ASP A 110 1.61 16.74 3.26
CA ASP A 110 2.00 18.16 3.26
C ASP A 110 3.08 18.41 4.31
N LEU A 111 4.30 18.72 3.84
CA LEU A 111 5.45 18.95 4.71
C LEU A 111 5.39 20.29 5.45
N GLU A 112 4.67 21.28 4.95
CA GLU A 112 4.47 22.55 5.66
C GLU A 112 3.53 22.36 6.87
N ASP A 113 2.49 21.55 6.72
CA ASP A 113 1.65 21.18 7.85
C ASP A 113 2.38 20.22 8.81
N ALA A 114 3.14 19.27 8.29
CA ALA A 114 4.00 18.39 9.07
C ALA A 114 4.97 19.17 9.94
N LYS A 115 5.60 20.23 9.40
CA LYS A 115 6.51 21.12 10.12
C LYS A 115 5.85 21.83 11.31
N LYS A 116 4.60 22.29 11.14
CA LYS A 116 3.83 22.94 12.22
C LYS A 116 3.46 21.98 13.35
N LYS A 117 3.45 20.67 13.08
CA LYS A 117 3.07 19.61 14.03
C LYS A 117 4.27 18.91 14.68
N LEU A 118 5.48 19.30 14.33
CA LEU A 118 6.69 18.79 14.98
C LEU A 118 6.71 19.14 16.48
N THR A 119 7.05 18.15 17.28
CA THR A 119 7.34 18.31 18.72
C THR A 119 8.64 17.58 19.06
N SER A 120 9.13 17.74 20.28
CA SER A 120 10.28 16.96 20.78
C SER A 120 10.02 15.44 20.85
N LYS A 121 8.74 15.04 20.80
CA LYS A 121 8.27 13.64 20.81
C LYS A 121 8.18 13.05 19.42
N THR A 122 8.23 13.84 18.37
CA THR A 122 8.19 13.34 16.98
C THR A 122 9.48 12.57 16.67
N LYS A 123 9.34 11.29 16.29
CA LYS A 123 10.47 10.37 16.02
C LYS A 123 10.49 9.84 14.61
N ALA A 124 9.35 9.84 13.94
CA ALA A 124 9.28 9.34 12.57
C ALA A 124 8.19 10.07 11.76
N ILE A 125 8.29 9.93 10.46
CA ILE A 125 7.27 10.32 9.48
C ILE A 125 6.91 9.11 8.64
N MET A 126 5.59 8.89 8.42
CA MET A 126 5.08 7.80 7.61
C MET A 126 4.36 8.36 6.38
N PRO A 127 5.07 8.71 5.29
CA PRO A 127 4.43 9.08 4.03
C PRO A 127 3.68 7.88 3.45
N VAL A 128 2.58 8.17 2.75
CA VAL A 128 1.77 7.15 2.06
C VAL A 128 1.84 7.40 0.56
N HIS A 129 2.18 6.38 -0.21
CA HIS A 129 2.17 6.41 -1.66
C HIS A 129 0.74 6.27 -2.20
N TYR A 130 -0.10 7.26 -1.91
CA TYR A 130 -1.52 7.26 -2.25
C TYR A 130 -1.73 7.08 -3.76
N ALA A 131 -2.62 6.15 -4.13
CA ALA A 131 -2.93 5.79 -5.52
C ALA A 131 -1.68 5.51 -6.37
N SER A 132 -0.64 4.94 -5.75
CA SER A 132 0.66 4.61 -6.35
C SER A 132 1.59 5.80 -6.60
N ASN A 133 1.22 7.01 -6.15
CA ASN A 133 2.06 8.20 -6.34
C ASN A 133 3.27 8.19 -5.40
N ALA A 134 4.48 8.14 -5.98
CA ALA A 134 5.75 8.23 -5.26
C ALA A 134 6.44 9.60 -5.45
N LYS A 135 5.82 10.54 -6.17
CA LYS A 135 6.33 11.89 -6.40
C LYS A 135 6.58 12.61 -5.06
N ASN A 136 7.69 13.33 -4.97
CA ASN A 136 8.09 14.09 -3.77
C ASN A 136 8.63 13.27 -2.58
N ILE A 137 8.79 11.95 -2.68
CA ILE A 137 9.38 11.16 -1.57
C ILE A 137 10.78 11.69 -1.15
N LYS A 138 11.58 12.19 -2.09
CA LYS A 138 12.88 12.80 -1.82
C LYS A 138 12.78 13.96 -0.84
N LYS A 139 11.76 14.82 -0.98
CA LYS A 139 11.52 15.95 -0.07
C LYS A 139 11.19 15.48 1.35
N VAL A 140 10.50 14.32 1.49
CA VAL A 140 10.25 13.73 2.80
C VAL A 140 11.55 13.29 3.46
N TYR A 141 12.48 12.70 2.71
CA TYR A 141 13.80 12.33 3.25
C TYR A 141 14.66 13.54 3.63
N GLU A 142 14.60 14.63 2.85
CA GLU A 142 15.23 15.90 3.18
C GLU A 142 14.66 16.47 4.49
N PHE A 143 13.32 16.54 4.59
CA PHE A 143 12.62 16.98 5.81
C PHE A 143 12.95 16.10 7.02
N ALA A 144 12.94 14.79 6.85
CA ALA A 144 13.25 13.84 7.92
C ALA A 144 14.69 14.00 8.41
N LYS A 145 15.65 14.19 7.50
CA LYS A 145 17.06 14.44 7.83
C LYS A 145 17.24 15.74 8.62
N GLU A 146 16.60 16.82 8.19
CA GLU A 146 16.64 18.12 8.88
C GLU A 146 16.09 18.06 10.30
N ASN A 147 15.12 17.19 10.55
CA ASN A 147 14.42 17.07 11.81
C ASN A 147 14.81 15.81 12.61
N ASN A 148 15.84 15.07 12.17
CA ASN A 148 16.31 13.82 12.80
C ASN A 148 15.19 12.77 12.99
N LEU A 149 14.38 12.56 11.95
CA LEU A 149 13.27 11.60 11.94
C LEU A 149 13.63 10.34 11.16
N ARG A 150 13.08 9.20 11.57
CA ARG A 150 13.03 7.97 10.76
C ARG A 150 11.91 8.09 9.73
N VAL A 151 12.03 7.36 8.63
CA VAL A 151 11.01 7.32 7.57
C VAL A 151 10.48 5.90 7.41
N ILE A 152 9.17 5.72 7.57
CA ILE A 152 8.47 4.48 7.26
C ILE A 152 7.57 4.75 6.07
N GLU A 153 7.92 4.25 4.88
CA GLU A 153 7.09 4.41 3.69
C GLU A 153 5.93 3.41 3.71
N ASP A 154 4.70 3.91 3.80
CA ASP A 154 3.52 3.11 3.47
C ASP A 154 3.40 3.02 1.94
N ALA A 155 4.06 2.02 1.37
CA ALA A 155 4.09 1.73 -0.07
C ALA A 155 3.08 0.63 -0.45
N ALA A 156 2.02 0.44 0.36
CA ALA A 156 1.01 -0.60 0.14
C ALA A 156 0.32 -0.53 -1.24
N GLN A 157 0.38 0.61 -1.91
CA GLN A 157 -0.21 0.84 -3.23
C GLN A 157 0.84 1.04 -4.34
N ALA A 158 2.14 0.93 -4.01
CA ALA A 158 3.21 1.37 -4.91
C ALA A 158 4.21 0.28 -5.33
N PHE A 159 3.89 -1.01 -5.12
CA PHE A 159 4.75 -2.09 -5.59
C PHE A 159 4.89 -2.04 -7.13
N GLY A 160 6.12 -2.04 -7.62
CA GLY A 160 6.44 -1.93 -9.04
C GLY A 160 6.49 -0.51 -9.61
N CYS A 161 6.07 0.51 -8.84
CA CYS A 161 6.15 1.90 -9.27
C CYS A 161 7.58 2.42 -9.28
N VAL A 162 7.81 3.42 -10.11
CA VAL A 162 9.11 4.06 -10.30
C VAL A 162 9.00 5.54 -9.93
N ASN A 163 10.00 6.08 -9.26
CA ASN A 163 10.16 7.52 -9.03
C ASN A 163 11.57 7.93 -9.46
N ASP A 164 11.69 8.93 -10.32
CA ASP A 164 12.96 9.39 -10.88
C ASP A 164 13.85 8.26 -11.45
N GLY A 165 13.23 7.27 -12.13
CA GLY A 165 13.91 6.12 -12.73
C GLY A 165 14.25 4.99 -11.73
N ILE A 166 13.91 5.13 -10.46
CA ILE A 166 14.22 4.17 -9.39
C ILE A 166 12.94 3.54 -8.86
N LYS A 167 12.90 2.21 -8.77
CA LYS A 167 11.75 1.51 -8.19
C LYS A 167 11.55 1.87 -6.72
N VAL A 168 10.30 2.04 -6.30
CA VAL A 168 9.94 2.14 -4.89
C VAL A 168 10.44 0.87 -4.17
N GLY A 169 11.13 1.04 -3.05
CA GLY A 169 11.76 -0.05 -2.30
C GLY A 169 13.28 -0.18 -2.48
N VAL A 170 13.86 0.42 -3.54
CA VAL A 170 15.33 0.39 -3.75
C VAL A 170 16.04 1.39 -2.83
N GLN A 171 15.53 2.60 -2.76
CA GLN A 171 16.01 3.64 -1.84
C GLN A 171 15.09 3.71 -0.62
N GLY A 172 15.47 4.55 0.34
CA GLY A 172 14.67 4.80 1.52
C GLY A 172 15.15 4.07 2.77
N ASP A 173 14.48 4.32 3.89
CA ASP A 173 14.82 3.78 5.22
C ASP A 173 14.08 2.44 5.47
N ILE A 174 12.78 2.48 5.74
CA ILE A 174 11.93 1.31 5.92
C ILE A 174 10.74 1.42 4.98
N ILE A 175 10.57 0.47 4.07
CA ILE A 175 9.50 0.47 3.08
C ILE A 175 8.58 -0.71 3.34
N CYS A 176 7.26 -0.47 3.39
CA CYS A 176 6.25 -1.48 3.66
C CYS A 176 5.33 -1.66 2.45
N PHE A 177 5.32 -2.88 1.89
CA PHE A 177 4.44 -3.26 0.79
C PHE A 177 3.24 -4.08 1.27
N SER A 178 2.19 -4.09 0.46
CA SER A 178 1.03 -4.96 0.61
C SER A 178 0.82 -5.82 -0.63
N PHE A 179 0.45 -7.07 -0.41
CA PHE A 179 0.06 -8.04 -1.43
C PHE A 179 -1.37 -8.56 -1.16
N ASP A 180 -2.23 -7.69 -0.62
CA ASP A 180 -3.66 -7.92 -0.45
C ASP A 180 -4.34 -8.27 -1.79
N GLY A 181 -5.52 -8.88 -1.73
CA GLY A 181 -6.25 -9.41 -2.88
C GLY A 181 -6.44 -8.49 -4.08
N ILE A 182 -6.39 -7.17 -3.89
CA ILE A 182 -6.64 -6.18 -4.95
C ILE A 182 -5.42 -5.33 -5.32
N LYS A 183 -4.25 -5.59 -4.72
CA LYS A 183 -3.02 -4.80 -4.98
C LYS A 183 -2.44 -5.05 -6.36
N ASN A 184 -1.37 -4.34 -6.70
CA ASN A 184 -0.71 -4.44 -8.02
C ASN A 184 -0.29 -5.87 -8.36
N ILE A 185 0.24 -6.60 -7.38
CA ILE A 185 0.30 -8.06 -7.36
C ILE A 185 -0.36 -8.54 -6.07
N THR A 186 -0.92 -9.72 -6.08
CA THR A 186 -1.57 -10.29 -4.90
C THR A 186 -0.94 -11.61 -4.46
N SER A 187 -0.94 -11.86 -3.17
CA SER A 187 -0.71 -13.17 -2.58
C SER A 187 -1.98 -13.72 -1.87
N GLY A 188 -3.15 -13.11 -2.15
CA GLY A 188 -4.38 -13.29 -1.39
C GLY A 188 -4.38 -12.36 -0.18
N GLU A 189 -3.53 -12.62 0.77
CA GLU A 189 -3.10 -11.73 1.85
C GLU A 189 -1.59 -11.75 1.96
N GLY A 190 -0.96 -10.60 2.24
CA GLY A 190 0.48 -10.52 2.37
C GLY A 190 1.00 -9.10 2.48
N GLY A 191 2.26 -9.00 2.87
CA GLY A 191 3.03 -7.77 2.88
C GLY A 191 4.52 -8.06 2.94
N ALA A 192 5.32 -7.02 2.82
CA ALA A 192 6.76 -7.11 3.01
C ALA A 192 7.33 -5.85 3.65
N VAL A 193 8.34 -6.02 4.49
CA VAL A 193 9.21 -4.95 4.98
C VAL A 193 10.52 -5.01 4.22
N VAL A 194 10.98 -3.87 3.70
CA VAL A 194 12.24 -3.74 2.95
C VAL A 194 13.11 -2.69 3.62
N THR A 195 14.30 -3.07 4.05
CA THR A 195 15.24 -2.17 4.74
C THR A 195 16.67 -2.70 4.68
N SER A 196 17.65 -1.83 4.94
CA SER A 196 19.05 -2.20 5.19
C SER A 196 19.49 -2.02 6.65
N ASP A 197 18.58 -1.59 7.54
CA ASP A 197 18.87 -1.43 8.97
C ASP A 197 18.86 -2.80 9.66
N GLU A 198 20.03 -3.26 10.09
CA GLU A 198 20.21 -4.58 10.71
C GLU A 198 19.37 -4.78 11.98
N ASN A 199 19.15 -3.72 12.76
CA ASN A 199 18.30 -3.80 13.96
C ASN A 199 16.83 -4.01 13.59
N VAL A 200 16.37 -3.31 12.55
CA VAL A 200 15.00 -3.47 12.02
C VAL A 200 14.85 -4.87 11.41
N ILE A 201 15.82 -5.32 10.61
CA ILE A 201 15.83 -6.66 10.00
C ILE A 201 15.67 -7.74 11.08
N GLN A 202 16.55 -7.73 12.08
CA GLN A 202 16.52 -8.74 13.15
C GLN A 202 15.20 -8.68 13.92
N ARG A 203 14.76 -7.47 14.29
CA ARG A 203 13.50 -7.27 15.02
C ARG A 203 12.29 -7.80 14.26
N VAL A 204 12.19 -7.51 12.95
CA VAL A 204 11.08 -7.99 12.11
C VAL A 204 11.11 -9.51 11.94
N LYS A 205 12.30 -10.10 11.69
CA LYS A 205 12.46 -11.55 11.56
C LYS A 205 12.01 -12.30 12.81
N ASP A 206 12.39 -11.84 13.98
CA ASP A 206 12.01 -12.46 15.25
C ASP A 206 10.54 -12.18 15.58
N ALA A 207 10.11 -10.93 15.46
CA ALA A 207 8.76 -10.52 15.85
C ALA A 207 7.66 -11.17 15.01
N ARG A 208 7.87 -11.40 13.70
CA ARG A 208 6.89 -12.10 12.86
C ARG A 208 6.66 -13.56 13.26
N LEU A 209 7.57 -14.15 14.07
CA LEU A 209 7.55 -15.51 14.58
C LEU A 209 7.48 -15.57 16.11
N LEU A 210 6.63 -14.74 16.74
CA LEU A 210 6.39 -14.72 18.19
C LEU A 210 7.58 -14.25 19.02
N GLY A 211 8.57 -13.58 18.42
CA GLY A 211 9.78 -13.14 19.11
C GLY A 211 10.80 -14.25 19.35
N VAL A 212 10.63 -15.41 18.72
CA VAL A 212 11.59 -16.51 18.78
C VAL A 212 12.83 -16.15 17.97
N GLU A 213 13.95 -15.99 18.66
CA GLU A 213 15.21 -15.59 18.03
C GLU A 213 15.69 -16.63 17.00
N LYS A 214 16.11 -16.16 15.82
CA LYS A 214 16.70 -16.98 14.73
C LYS A 214 15.83 -18.14 14.23
N ASP A 215 14.51 -18.10 14.41
CA ASP A 215 13.61 -19.15 13.92
C ASP A 215 13.33 -19.02 12.42
N THR A 216 13.50 -17.82 11.84
CA THR A 216 13.25 -17.55 10.41
C THR A 216 14.08 -18.46 9.51
N GLU A 217 15.38 -18.55 9.71
CA GLU A 217 16.31 -19.36 8.91
C GLU A 217 15.96 -20.85 9.00
N LYS A 218 15.68 -21.34 10.20
CA LYS A 218 15.24 -22.73 10.43
C LYS A 218 13.93 -23.05 9.71
N ARG A 219 12.99 -22.11 9.70
CA ARG A 219 11.71 -22.27 8.97
C ARG A 219 11.92 -22.40 7.46
N PHE A 220 12.87 -21.69 6.90
CA PHE A 220 13.20 -21.79 5.48
C PHE A 220 13.74 -23.17 5.11
N GLU A 221 14.40 -23.84 6.04
CA GLU A 221 14.90 -25.23 5.93
C GLU A 221 13.85 -26.30 6.30
N GLY A 222 12.60 -25.90 6.61
CA GLY A 222 11.54 -26.80 7.04
C GLY A 222 11.65 -27.27 8.50
N GLN A 223 12.48 -26.60 9.30
CA GLN A 223 12.72 -26.93 10.70
C GLN A 223 12.04 -25.95 11.66
N ARG A 224 12.14 -26.20 12.96
CA ARG A 224 11.68 -25.34 14.06
C ARG A 224 12.69 -25.29 15.17
N SER A 225 12.76 -24.17 15.88
CA SER A 225 13.47 -24.09 17.15
C SER A 225 12.65 -24.76 18.24
N TRP A 226 13.31 -25.63 19.03
CA TRP A 226 12.71 -26.29 20.19
C TRP A 226 13.28 -25.77 21.52
N ASP A 227 14.53 -25.33 21.50
CA ASP A 227 15.17 -24.60 22.58
C ASP A 227 15.41 -23.18 22.14
N PHE A 228 14.64 -22.24 22.69
CA PHE A 228 14.63 -20.84 22.30
C PHE A 228 14.31 -19.92 23.49
N ASP A 229 14.69 -18.68 23.34
CA ASP A 229 14.33 -17.59 24.25
C ASP A 229 13.48 -16.54 23.51
N VAL A 230 12.70 -15.77 24.27
CA VAL A 230 11.86 -14.67 23.81
C VAL A 230 12.15 -13.44 24.67
N LYS A 231 12.91 -12.50 24.13
CA LYS A 231 13.29 -11.26 24.85
C LYS A 231 12.29 -10.14 24.67
N TYR A 232 11.59 -10.13 23.52
CA TYR A 232 10.70 -9.03 23.14
C TYR A 232 9.34 -9.56 22.68
N GLN A 233 8.32 -8.71 22.76
CA GLN A 233 7.00 -9.03 22.23
C GLN A 233 7.09 -9.43 20.76
N GLY A 234 6.53 -10.55 20.40
CA GLY A 234 6.39 -11.02 19.03
C GLY A 234 4.94 -11.28 18.65
N TYR A 235 4.73 -11.53 17.37
CA TYR A 235 3.41 -11.69 16.74
C TYR A 235 3.43 -12.88 15.81
N ARG A 236 2.26 -13.42 15.48
CA ARG A 236 2.16 -14.48 14.49
C ARG A 236 1.85 -13.87 13.11
N TYR A 237 2.82 -13.14 12.59
CA TYR A 237 2.67 -12.33 11.37
C TYR A 237 3.46 -12.87 10.18
N HIS A 238 4.02 -14.06 10.26
CA HIS A 238 4.71 -14.68 9.13
C HIS A 238 3.75 -15.04 8.00
N MET A 239 4.21 -14.91 6.76
CA MET A 239 3.50 -15.36 5.57
C MET A 239 3.49 -16.90 5.49
N SER A 240 2.47 -17.50 4.91
CA SER A 240 2.43 -18.94 4.62
C SER A 240 3.03 -19.25 3.24
N ASN A 241 3.48 -20.49 3.05
CA ASN A 241 3.92 -20.97 1.74
C ASN A 241 2.82 -20.88 0.68
N ILE A 242 1.56 -21.09 1.04
CA ILE A 242 0.41 -20.96 0.13
C ILE A 242 0.35 -19.55 -0.46
N PHE A 243 0.40 -18.53 0.41
CA PHE A 243 0.34 -17.13 -0.02
C PHE A 243 1.59 -16.71 -0.80
N ALA A 244 2.76 -17.17 -0.36
CA ALA A 244 4.00 -16.92 -1.08
C ALA A 244 3.98 -17.51 -2.50
N ALA A 245 3.45 -18.71 -2.69
CA ALA A 245 3.33 -19.34 -4.00
C ALA A 245 2.45 -18.52 -4.97
N ILE A 246 1.31 -18.00 -4.49
CA ILE A 246 0.48 -17.08 -5.28
C ILE A 246 1.28 -15.83 -5.64
N GLY A 247 1.92 -15.18 -4.66
CA GLY A 247 2.69 -13.95 -4.86
C GLY A 247 3.83 -14.11 -5.85
N ARG A 248 4.51 -15.26 -5.85
CA ARG A 248 5.59 -15.61 -6.79
C ARG A 248 5.08 -15.66 -8.23
N GLU A 249 3.95 -16.32 -8.51
CA GLU A 249 3.37 -16.38 -9.85
C GLU A 249 2.89 -15.00 -10.30
N GLN A 250 2.29 -14.22 -9.40
CA GLN A 250 1.88 -12.85 -9.69
C GLN A 250 3.09 -11.95 -10.00
N LEU A 251 4.21 -12.11 -9.28
CA LEU A 251 5.44 -11.36 -9.54
C LEU A 251 5.99 -11.61 -10.94
N LYS A 252 5.92 -12.83 -11.45
CA LYS A 252 6.32 -13.15 -12.84
C LYS A 252 5.48 -12.40 -13.89
N LYS A 253 4.26 -12.03 -13.54
CA LYS A 253 3.30 -11.33 -14.42
C LYS A 253 3.36 -9.80 -14.29
N ILE A 254 4.20 -9.23 -13.42
CA ILE A 254 4.19 -7.80 -13.09
C ILE A 254 4.26 -6.88 -14.32
N ASN A 255 5.06 -7.23 -15.34
CA ASN A 255 5.19 -6.42 -16.55
C ASN A 255 3.90 -6.41 -17.38
N SER A 256 3.17 -7.52 -17.45
CA SER A 256 1.87 -7.58 -18.13
C SER A 256 0.79 -6.83 -17.35
N ILE A 257 0.83 -6.90 -16.02
CA ILE A 257 -0.03 -6.15 -15.10
C ILE A 257 0.19 -4.66 -15.28
N GLU A 258 1.44 -4.21 -15.28
CA GLU A 258 1.82 -2.82 -15.52
C GLU A 258 1.26 -2.31 -16.86
N LYS A 259 1.51 -3.05 -17.94
CA LYS A 259 1.03 -2.70 -19.29
C LYS A 259 -0.50 -2.52 -19.28
N LYS A 260 -1.23 -3.49 -18.76
CA LYS A 260 -2.70 -3.44 -18.72
C LYS A 260 -3.25 -2.30 -17.87
N ARG A 261 -2.66 -2.05 -16.69
CA ARG A 261 -3.04 -0.92 -15.83
C ARG A 261 -2.82 0.42 -16.53
N LYS A 262 -1.68 0.59 -17.21
CA LYS A 262 -1.37 1.80 -17.98
C LYS A 262 -2.33 1.99 -19.15
N GLU A 263 -2.71 0.93 -19.87
CA GLU A 263 -3.72 0.99 -20.94
C GLU A 263 -5.06 1.51 -20.41
N ILE A 264 -5.56 0.96 -19.29
CA ILE A 264 -6.82 1.36 -18.67
C ILE A 264 -6.77 2.85 -18.25
N VAL A 265 -5.70 3.24 -17.56
CA VAL A 265 -5.56 4.61 -17.05
C VAL A 265 -5.44 5.62 -18.18
N ASN A 266 -4.61 5.36 -19.18
CA ASN A 266 -4.45 6.25 -20.33
C ASN A 266 -5.77 6.43 -21.07
N TYR A 267 -6.56 5.36 -21.21
CA TYR A 267 -7.87 5.44 -21.84
C TYR A 267 -8.84 6.34 -21.05
N TYR A 268 -8.87 6.28 -19.73
CA TYR A 268 -9.63 7.23 -18.91
C TYR A 268 -9.11 8.65 -19.05
N LEU A 269 -7.80 8.88 -19.00
CA LEU A 269 -7.22 10.21 -19.13
C LEU A 269 -7.58 10.88 -20.45
N GLU A 270 -7.57 10.13 -21.56
CA GLU A 270 -7.92 10.63 -22.89
C GLU A 270 -9.40 11.00 -23.01
N ASN A 271 -10.29 10.19 -22.44
CA ASN A 271 -11.74 10.33 -22.66
C ASN A 271 -12.46 11.17 -21.58
N LEU A 272 -11.83 11.44 -20.44
CA LEU A 272 -12.38 12.29 -19.39
C LEU A 272 -11.84 13.73 -19.40
N LYS A 273 -10.78 14.02 -20.17
CA LYS A 273 -10.11 15.35 -20.19
C LYS A 273 -11.01 16.51 -20.61
N ASP A 274 -12.01 16.21 -21.48
CA ASP A 274 -12.90 17.22 -22.05
C ASP A 274 -14.19 17.42 -21.23
N ILE A 275 -14.29 16.81 -20.04
CA ILE A 275 -15.40 17.01 -19.09
C ILE A 275 -14.95 18.04 -18.04
N PRO A 276 -15.40 19.31 -18.12
CA PRO A 276 -14.87 20.39 -17.26
C PRO A 276 -15.08 20.17 -15.76
N GLN A 277 -16.09 19.37 -15.40
CA GLN A 277 -16.45 19.07 -14.01
C GLN A 277 -15.58 17.94 -13.41
N ILE A 278 -14.76 17.28 -14.22
CA ILE A 278 -13.85 16.20 -13.79
C ILE A 278 -12.42 16.72 -13.79
N LYS A 279 -11.70 16.50 -12.70
CA LYS A 279 -10.25 16.72 -12.61
C LYS A 279 -9.56 15.41 -12.30
N THR A 280 -8.50 15.10 -13.02
CA THR A 280 -7.60 14.00 -12.71
C THR A 280 -6.48 14.50 -11.78
N LEU A 281 -5.82 13.58 -11.09
CA LEU A 281 -4.69 13.92 -10.21
C LEU A 281 -3.43 14.21 -11.03
N ASP A 282 -2.58 15.12 -10.53
CA ASP A 282 -1.28 15.45 -11.14
C ASP A 282 -0.23 14.38 -10.81
N PHE A 283 -0.38 13.21 -11.44
CA PHE A 283 0.54 12.08 -11.27
C PHE A 283 1.35 11.83 -12.54
N ASP A 284 2.55 11.32 -12.39
CA ASP A 284 3.30 10.76 -13.50
C ASP A 284 2.82 9.33 -13.81
N TYR A 285 1.69 9.24 -14.51
CA TYR A 285 1.07 7.96 -14.88
C TYR A 285 1.95 7.05 -15.75
N LYS A 286 3.06 7.58 -16.32
CA LYS A 286 4.02 6.77 -17.07
C LYS A 286 4.93 5.96 -16.16
N SER A 287 5.22 6.48 -14.97
CA SER A 287 6.16 5.89 -14.00
C SER A 287 5.49 5.04 -12.92
N ILE A 288 4.14 5.05 -12.84
CA ILE A 288 3.41 4.30 -11.81
C ILE A 288 2.59 3.17 -12.39
N ILE A 289 2.34 2.16 -11.57
CA ILE A 289 1.32 1.13 -11.78
C ILE A 289 0.13 1.53 -10.92
N SER A 290 -0.87 2.15 -11.50
CA SER A 290 -2.00 2.70 -10.75
C SER A 290 -2.78 1.59 -10.05
N HIS A 291 -2.70 1.55 -8.73
CA HIS A 291 -3.49 0.64 -7.91
C HIS A 291 -4.99 0.97 -8.00
N ILE A 292 -5.31 2.26 -7.95
CA ILE A 292 -6.64 2.83 -8.10
C ILE A 292 -6.57 4.01 -9.07
N PHE A 293 -7.68 4.32 -9.77
CA PHE A 293 -7.81 5.51 -10.59
C PHE A 293 -8.80 6.47 -9.96
N VAL A 294 -8.32 7.63 -9.53
CA VAL A 294 -9.09 8.63 -8.77
C VAL A 294 -9.34 9.86 -9.62
N ILE A 295 -10.59 10.33 -9.63
CA ILE A 295 -11.01 11.63 -10.18
C ILE A 295 -11.49 12.54 -9.05
N LYS A 296 -11.50 13.84 -9.29
CA LYS A 296 -12.08 14.85 -8.40
C LYS A 296 -13.28 15.53 -9.08
N THR A 297 -14.36 15.70 -8.35
CA THR A 297 -15.54 16.49 -8.78
C THR A 297 -16.32 16.99 -7.57
N SER A 298 -16.86 18.21 -7.65
CA SER A 298 -17.73 18.78 -6.61
C SER A 298 -19.09 18.09 -6.52
N LYS A 299 -19.47 17.28 -7.53
CA LYS A 299 -20.70 16.47 -7.54
C LYS A 299 -20.41 14.99 -7.23
N ARG A 300 -19.42 14.71 -6.37
CA ARG A 300 -18.93 13.36 -6.08
C ARG A 300 -20.03 12.40 -5.65
N ASP A 301 -20.87 12.78 -4.70
CA ASP A 301 -21.89 11.87 -4.14
C ASP A 301 -22.99 11.61 -5.16
N ASP A 302 -23.48 12.64 -5.85
CA ASP A 302 -24.51 12.51 -6.89
C ASP A 302 -24.01 11.64 -8.05
N LEU A 303 -22.76 11.86 -8.51
CA LEU A 303 -22.15 11.05 -9.55
C LEU A 303 -22.00 9.59 -9.10
N ARG A 304 -21.57 9.37 -7.85
CA ARG A 304 -21.43 8.02 -7.30
C ARG A 304 -22.77 7.28 -7.25
N GLU A 305 -23.85 7.92 -6.80
CA GLU A 305 -25.19 7.34 -6.77
C GLU A 305 -25.69 7.03 -8.18
N PHE A 306 -25.49 7.96 -9.13
CA PHE A 306 -25.83 7.74 -10.52
C PHE A 306 -25.10 6.52 -11.12
N LEU A 307 -23.78 6.43 -10.94
CA LEU A 307 -22.99 5.30 -11.44
C LEU A 307 -23.41 3.96 -10.80
N LEU A 308 -23.71 3.96 -9.50
CA LEU A 308 -24.27 2.79 -8.82
C LEU A 308 -25.61 2.34 -9.41
N SER A 309 -26.50 3.30 -9.78
CA SER A 309 -27.78 3.00 -10.45
C SER A 309 -27.58 2.36 -11.84
N LYS A 310 -26.42 2.61 -12.47
CA LYS A 310 -26.00 2.00 -13.75
C LYS A 310 -25.22 0.68 -13.56
N ASN A 311 -25.20 0.08 -12.36
CA ASN A 311 -24.41 -1.10 -12.01
C ASN A 311 -22.88 -0.90 -12.11
N ILE A 312 -22.38 0.30 -11.93
CA ILE A 312 -20.95 0.63 -11.88
C ILE A 312 -20.55 0.87 -10.43
N GLU A 313 -19.70 0.02 -9.86
CA GLU A 313 -19.15 0.23 -8.52
C GLU A 313 -18.10 1.33 -8.52
N CYS A 314 -18.23 2.28 -7.59
CA CYS A 314 -17.26 3.34 -7.34
C CYS A 314 -16.91 3.40 -5.85
N GLY A 315 -15.70 3.84 -5.54
CA GLY A 315 -15.19 3.91 -4.18
C GLY A 315 -14.74 5.30 -3.76
N ILE A 316 -14.58 5.48 -2.45
CA ILE A 316 -13.97 6.68 -1.86
C ILE A 316 -12.75 6.22 -1.06
N HIS A 317 -11.57 6.52 -1.55
CA HIS A 317 -10.30 6.15 -0.92
C HIS A 317 -9.56 7.41 -0.42
N TYR A 318 -9.68 7.79 0.86
CA TYR A 318 -10.40 7.15 1.96
C TYR A 318 -11.11 8.20 2.81
N LYS A 319 -11.95 7.77 3.77
CA LYS A 319 -12.39 8.68 4.83
C LYS A 319 -11.16 9.09 5.65
N PRO A 320 -10.90 10.40 5.84
CA PRO A 320 -9.76 10.87 6.61
C PRO A 320 -9.76 10.33 8.04
N ASN A 321 -8.60 9.91 8.51
CA ASN A 321 -8.50 9.24 9.80
C ASN A 321 -8.81 10.15 10.98
N HIS A 322 -8.49 11.45 10.90
CA HIS A 322 -8.84 12.42 11.95
C HIS A 322 -10.36 12.63 12.14
N LEU A 323 -11.19 12.14 11.21
CA LEU A 323 -12.65 12.12 11.34
C LEU A 323 -13.18 10.83 12.00
N LEU A 324 -12.32 9.83 12.24
CA LEU A 324 -12.69 8.59 12.90
C LEU A 324 -12.69 8.79 14.41
N THR A 325 -13.66 8.21 15.12
CA THR A 325 -13.83 8.38 16.57
C THR A 325 -12.54 8.14 17.35
N LYS A 326 -11.80 7.08 17.02
CA LYS A 326 -10.53 6.73 17.71
C LYS A 326 -9.42 7.78 17.54
N TYR A 327 -9.38 8.44 16.37
CA TYR A 327 -8.30 9.33 15.96
C TYR A 327 -8.77 10.78 15.81
N LYS A 328 -9.95 11.09 16.35
CA LYS A 328 -10.54 12.42 16.19
C LYS A 328 -9.62 13.51 16.74
N THR A 329 -9.32 14.49 15.90
CA THR A 329 -8.49 15.64 16.22
C THR A 329 -9.03 16.89 15.52
N ASN A 330 -8.26 17.98 15.51
CA ASN A 330 -8.64 19.23 14.85
C ASN A 330 -8.88 19.03 13.35
N SER A 331 -9.68 19.93 12.78
CA SER A 331 -9.96 19.97 11.34
C SER A 331 -8.68 20.05 10.51
N LEU A 332 -8.71 19.33 9.38
CA LEU A 332 -7.73 19.36 8.32
C LEU A 332 -8.45 19.78 7.03
N PRO A 333 -8.62 21.09 6.80
CA PRO A 333 -9.58 21.59 5.82
C PRO A 333 -9.27 21.20 4.38
N ILE A 334 -7.99 21.07 4.00
CA ILE A 334 -7.60 20.61 2.65
C ILE A 334 -7.97 19.15 2.47
N THR A 335 -7.63 18.32 3.45
CA THR A 335 -7.93 16.88 3.45
C THR A 335 -9.45 16.62 3.46
N GLU A 336 -10.20 17.38 4.24
CA GLU A 336 -11.67 17.27 4.31
C GLU A 336 -12.32 17.65 2.98
N LYS A 337 -11.92 18.78 2.38
CA LYS A 337 -12.37 19.18 1.04
C LYS A 337 -12.10 18.11 -0.01
N LEU A 338 -10.87 17.58 -0.03
CA LEU A 338 -10.51 16.51 -0.97
C LEU A 338 -11.35 15.26 -0.77
N TYR A 339 -11.63 14.87 0.47
CA TYR A 339 -12.51 13.73 0.78
C TYR A 339 -13.92 13.90 0.20
N GLU A 340 -14.44 15.12 0.14
CA GLU A 340 -15.74 15.41 -0.46
C GLU A 340 -15.72 15.37 -2.00
N GLU A 341 -14.55 15.52 -2.61
CA GLU A 341 -14.40 15.60 -4.06
C GLU A 341 -13.93 14.31 -4.74
N ILE A 342 -13.14 13.46 -4.04
CA ILE A 342 -12.50 12.27 -4.64
C ILE A 342 -13.48 11.14 -4.89
N LEU A 343 -13.40 10.54 -6.08
CA LEU A 343 -14.12 9.34 -6.48
C LEU A 343 -13.18 8.37 -7.21
N THR A 344 -13.18 7.13 -6.81
CA THR A 344 -12.39 6.07 -7.46
C THR A 344 -13.25 5.33 -8.47
N LEU A 345 -12.79 5.26 -9.70
CA LEU A 345 -13.41 4.53 -10.80
C LEU A 345 -12.84 3.10 -10.92
N PRO A 346 -13.60 2.17 -11.54
CA PRO A 346 -13.11 0.83 -11.83
C PRO A 346 -11.77 0.84 -12.58
N CYS A 347 -10.77 0.12 -12.05
CA CYS A 347 -9.43 0.04 -12.64
C CYS A 347 -8.82 -1.36 -12.47
N GLN A 348 -9.66 -2.41 -12.39
CA GLN A 348 -9.20 -3.80 -12.22
C GLN A 348 -8.74 -4.39 -13.57
N LEU A 349 -7.86 -5.40 -13.52
CA LEU A 349 -7.17 -5.92 -14.70
C LEU A 349 -8.08 -6.56 -15.75
N ASP A 350 -9.23 -7.10 -15.32
CA ASP A 350 -10.18 -7.75 -16.25
C ASP A 350 -11.21 -6.74 -16.82
N LEU A 351 -11.07 -5.44 -16.53
CA LEU A 351 -11.93 -4.41 -17.10
C LEU A 351 -11.79 -4.38 -18.61
N THR A 352 -12.89 -4.70 -19.33
CA THR A 352 -12.89 -4.68 -20.79
C THR A 352 -12.99 -3.26 -21.32
N LYS A 353 -12.71 -3.10 -22.61
CA LYS A 353 -12.85 -1.79 -23.25
C LYS A 353 -14.31 -1.35 -23.30
N GLU A 354 -15.22 -2.26 -23.58
CA GLU A 354 -16.67 -2.01 -23.59
C GLU A 354 -17.21 -1.59 -22.24
N GLU A 355 -16.71 -2.22 -21.15
CA GLU A 355 -17.04 -1.82 -19.78
C GLU A 355 -16.50 -0.41 -19.45
N GLN A 356 -15.27 -0.13 -19.90
CA GLN A 356 -14.65 1.18 -19.71
C GLN A 356 -15.37 2.27 -20.50
N ASP A 357 -15.77 1.99 -21.76
CA ASP A 357 -16.59 2.89 -22.58
C ASP A 357 -17.94 3.19 -21.88
N TYR A 358 -18.56 2.16 -21.30
CA TYR A 358 -19.81 2.33 -20.56
C TYR A 358 -19.64 3.21 -19.32
N VAL A 359 -18.56 3.07 -18.57
CA VAL A 359 -18.24 3.96 -17.43
C VAL A 359 -18.09 5.40 -17.92
N ILE A 360 -17.31 5.63 -18.97
CA ILE A 360 -17.06 6.97 -19.54
C ILE A 360 -18.36 7.60 -20.05
N THR A 361 -19.14 6.87 -20.84
CA THR A 361 -20.42 7.36 -21.37
C THR A 361 -21.41 7.68 -20.25
N SER A 362 -21.46 6.87 -19.20
CA SER A 362 -22.31 7.15 -18.03
C SER A 362 -21.89 8.43 -17.29
N ILE A 363 -20.58 8.70 -17.18
CA ILE A 363 -20.08 9.96 -16.61
C ILE A 363 -20.48 11.15 -17.50
N GLN A 364 -20.33 11.02 -18.81
CA GLN A 364 -20.73 12.06 -19.78
C GLN A 364 -22.24 12.33 -19.73
N GLU A 365 -23.06 11.28 -19.67
CA GLU A 365 -24.53 11.38 -19.51
C GLU A 365 -24.88 12.17 -18.25
N PHE A 366 -24.24 11.89 -17.11
CA PHE A 366 -24.51 12.57 -15.85
C PHE A 366 -24.24 14.09 -15.91
N PHE A 367 -23.17 14.50 -16.58
CA PHE A 367 -22.82 15.93 -16.65
C PHE A 367 -23.49 16.70 -17.79
N ASN A 368 -24.07 16.00 -18.77
CA ASN A 368 -24.82 16.62 -19.89
C ASN A 368 -26.32 16.69 -19.63
N ALA A 369 -26.82 16.06 -18.58
CA ALA A 369 -28.20 16.12 -18.12
C ALA A 369 -28.43 17.33 -17.20
#